data_de43366134a7cf391923f1552a49f007
#
_entry.id   de43366134a7cf391923f1552a49f007
#
_cell.length_a   1.000
_cell.length_b   1.000
_cell.length_c   1.000
_cell.angle_alpha   90.00
_cell.angle_beta   90.00
_cell.angle_gamma   90.00
#
_symmetry.space_group_name_H-M   'P 1'
#
loop_
_entity.id
_entity.type
_entity.pdbx_description
1 polymer ?
#
loop_
_entity_poly.entity_id
_entity_poly.type
_entity_poly.pdbx_seq_one_letter_code
_entity_poly.pdbx_strand_id
1 'polypeptide(L)'
;MIEGCFVTAPFMLYKKIGILILSYRFWFKQLFENRGPMNITRSFGEYPKYSLHDARVQKIAYGDGNLTFIFDYIFSYENGVEQIHKAKIAFEKCDVDDLEILVFNSTILDTFTGKRIELPQYHQDYSESEFEVITETYNWGRAVLQGWLWSEGNPVHCIMNIHFKGDMVYVVE
;
A
#
# COMPACT_ATOMS: atom_id res chain seq x y z
N MET A 1 66.47 -10.50 26.39
CA MET A 1 66.20 -10.80 25.00
C MET A 1 65.04 -11.78 24.98
N ILE A 2 63.84 -11.27 24.69
CA ILE A 2 62.66 -12.12 24.50
C ILE A 2 62.04 -11.62 23.19
N GLU A 3 62.12 -12.47 22.19
CA GLU A 3 61.59 -12.23 20.82
C GLU A 3 60.06 -12.36 20.84
N GLY A 4 59.39 -11.33 20.34
CA GLY A 4 57.93 -11.29 20.18
C GLY A 4 57.50 -12.02 18.94
N CYS A 5 56.67 -13.04 19.09
CA CYS A 5 56.02 -13.76 18.01
C CYS A 5 54.77 -12.99 17.57
N PHE A 6 54.80 -12.34 16.41
CA PHE A 6 53.64 -11.74 15.76
C PHE A 6 52.80 -12.82 15.09
N VAL A 7 51.64 -13.10 15.65
CA VAL A 7 50.63 -13.95 14.99
C VAL A 7 49.85 -13.08 14.04
N THR A 8 50.08 -13.22 12.75
CA THR A 8 49.26 -12.63 11.70
C THR A 8 48.01 -13.49 11.53
N ALA A 9 46.88 -13.01 12.03
CA ALA A 9 45.58 -13.62 11.76
C ALA A 9 45.18 -13.44 10.29
N PRO A 10 44.50 -14.40 9.67
CA PRO A 10 44.35 -14.43 8.22
C PRO A 10 43.21 -13.50 7.75
N PHE A 11 43.60 -12.45 7.07
CA PHE A 11 42.73 -11.51 6.34
C PHE A 11 41.89 -12.17 5.23
N MET A 12 42.13 -13.45 4.95
CA MET A 12 41.41 -14.19 3.87
C MET A 12 40.01 -14.70 4.23
N LEU A 13 39.67 -14.82 5.51
CA LEU A 13 38.37 -15.38 5.90
C LEU A 13 37.24 -14.39 5.69
N TYR A 14 37.48 -13.10 5.87
CA TYR A 14 36.46 -12.06 5.70
C TYR A 14 36.05 -11.82 4.24
N LYS A 15 36.97 -12.01 3.28
CA LYS A 15 36.64 -11.90 1.85
C LYS A 15 35.71 -13.00 1.35
N LYS A 16 35.86 -14.23 1.84
CA LYS A 16 34.97 -15.35 1.45
C LYS A 16 33.56 -15.22 2.00
N ILE A 17 33.41 -14.69 3.22
CA ILE A 17 32.09 -14.48 3.82
C ILE A 17 31.35 -13.32 3.13
N GLY A 18 32.05 -12.24 2.77
CA GLY A 18 31.46 -11.11 2.04
C GLY A 18 30.96 -11.49 0.64
N ILE A 19 31.68 -12.36 -0.07
CA ILE A 19 31.28 -12.85 -1.40
C ILE A 19 30.07 -13.79 -1.30
N LEU A 20 29.97 -14.61 -0.25
CA LEU A 20 28.81 -15.48 -0.03
C LEU A 20 27.55 -14.67 0.30
N ILE A 21 27.65 -13.62 1.11
CA ILE A 21 26.51 -12.76 1.46
C ILE A 21 26.04 -11.95 0.24
N LEU A 22 26.97 -11.48 -0.61
CA LEU A 22 26.63 -10.79 -1.84
C LEU A 22 25.99 -11.72 -2.88
N SER A 23 26.47 -12.97 -3.00
CA SER A 23 25.87 -13.95 -3.90
C SER A 23 24.49 -14.41 -3.41
N TYR A 24 24.27 -14.56 -2.10
CA TYR A 24 22.96 -14.86 -1.52
C TYR A 24 21.96 -13.71 -1.74
N ARG A 25 22.37 -12.45 -1.55
CA ARG A 25 21.54 -11.28 -1.84
C ARG A 25 21.21 -11.15 -3.34
N PHE A 26 22.17 -11.48 -4.21
CA PHE A 26 21.95 -11.45 -5.65
C PHE A 26 21.02 -12.59 -6.11
N TRP A 27 21.19 -13.79 -5.56
CA TRP A 27 20.32 -14.94 -5.83
C TRP A 27 18.89 -14.74 -5.29
N PHE A 28 18.75 -14.20 -4.09
CA PHE A 28 17.45 -13.84 -3.51
C PHE A 28 16.76 -12.77 -4.34
N LYS A 29 17.47 -11.75 -4.77
CA LYS A 29 16.95 -10.70 -5.63
C LYS A 29 16.45 -11.25 -6.97
N GLN A 30 17.19 -12.17 -7.58
CA GLN A 30 16.83 -12.79 -8.86
C GLN A 30 15.64 -13.77 -8.77
N LEU A 31 15.40 -14.38 -7.61
CA LEU A 31 14.21 -15.23 -7.36
C LEU A 31 12.92 -14.41 -7.20
N PHE A 32 12.99 -13.14 -6.80
CA PHE A 32 11.84 -12.27 -6.65
C PHE A 32 11.62 -11.32 -7.84
N GLU A 33 12.65 -11.01 -8.62
CA GLU A 33 12.55 -10.08 -9.76
C GLU A 33 11.90 -10.69 -11.03
N ASN A 34 11.62 -11.99 -11.07
CA ASN A 34 11.06 -12.68 -12.24
C ASN A 34 9.59 -13.12 -12.09
N ARG A 35 8.89 -12.71 -11.05
CA ARG A 35 7.43 -12.86 -11.00
C ARG A 35 6.81 -11.58 -11.51
N GLY A 36 6.25 -11.63 -12.72
CA GLY A 36 5.42 -10.54 -13.22
C GLY A 36 4.28 -10.23 -12.22
N PRO A 37 3.59 -9.08 -12.38
CA PRO A 37 2.55 -8.67 -11.46
C PRO A 37 1.51 -9.78 -11.32
N MET A 38 1.19 -10.13 -10.07
CA MET A 38 0.24 -11.18 -9.75
C MET A 38 -1.14 -10.54 -9.53
N ASN A 39 -2.11 -10.96 -10.35
CA ASN A 39 -3.49 -10.53 -10.16
C ASN A 39 -4.19 -11.49 -9.20
N ILE A 40 -4.72 -10.96 -8.11
CA ILE A 40 -5.50 -11.71 -7.12
C ILE A 40 -6.86 -11.06 -6.99
N THR A 41 -7.89 -11.80 -7.37
CA THR A 41 -9.28 -11.41 -7.18
C THR A 41 -9.70 -11.73 -5.75
N ARG A 42 -10.32 -10.78 -5.08
CA ARG A 42 -10.89 -10.99 -3.77
C ARG A 42 -12.24 -11.70 -3.90
N SER A 43 -12.36 -12.84 -3.31
CA SER A 43 -13.63 -13.56 -3.21
C SER A 43 -14.50 -13.00 -2.08
N PHE A 44 -15.81 -12.95 -2.32
CA PHE A 44 -16.76 -12.53 -1.31
C PHE A 44 -16.75 -13.49 -0.11
N GLY A 45 -16.75 -12.93 1.10
CA GLY A 45 -16.75 -13.72 2.34
C GLY A 45 -15.39 -14.27 2.77
N GLU A 46 -14.35 -14.14 1.93
CA GLU A 46 -13.00 -14.48 2.34
C GLU A 46 -12.32 -13.32 3.09
N TYR A 47 -11.51 -13.66 4.06
CA TYR A 47 -10.61 -12.68 4.68
C TYR A 47 -9.69 -12.11 3.60
N PRO A 48 -9.50 -10.80 3.53
CA PRO A 48 -8.56 -10.21 2.58
C PRO A 48 -7.17 -10.77 2.84
N LYS A 49 -6.50 -11.26 1.79
CA LYS A 49 -5.12 -11.73 1.86
C LYS A 49 -4.17 -10.58 2.23
N TYR A 50 -4.53 -9.38 1.83
CA TYR A 50 -3.75 -8.16 2.04
C TYR A 50 -4.50 -7.20 2.95
N SER A 51 -3.75 -6.49 3.79
CA SER A 51 -4.22 -5.38 4.61
C SER A 51 -3.77 -4.06 4.00
N LEU A 52 -4.68 -3.10 4.01
CA LEU A 52 -4.41 -1.70 3.63
C LEU A 52 -4.18 -0.80 4.85
N HIS A 53 -4.23 -1.34 6.06
CA HIS A 53 -3.97 -0.57 7.27
C HIS A 53 -2.56 0.04 7.21
N ASP A 54 -2.45 1.34 7.41
CA ASP A 54 -1.24 2.16 7.29
C ASP A 54 -0.65 2.25 5.85
N ALA A 55 -1.34 1.68 4.86
CA ALA A 55 -0.96 1.81 3.46
C ALA A 55 -1.32 3.20 2.91
N ARG A 56 -0.47 3.75 2.04
CA ARG A 56 -0.67 5.08 1.47
C ARG A 56 -1.00 5.01 0.00
N VAL A 57 -2.13 5.60 -0.34
CA VAL A 57 -2.56 5.80 -1.71
C VAL A 57 -1.80 6.99 -2.28
N GLN A 58 -0.96 6.71 -3.27
CA GLN A 58 -0.17 7.71 -4.00
C GLN A 58 -0.98 8.35 -5.12
N LYS A 59 -1.91 7.59 -5.70
CA LYS A 59 -2.71 8.05 -6.83
C LYS A 59 -4.01 7.29 -6.93
N ILE A 60 -5.07 8.00 -7.28
CA ILE A 60 -6.36 7.43 -7.69
C ILE A 60 -6.53 7.71 -9.17
N ALA A 61 -6.91 6.71 -9.96
CA ALA A 61 -7.19 6.83 -11.38
C ALA A 61 -8.53 6.19 -11.70
N TYR A 62 -9.26 6.78 -12.67
CA TYR A 62 -10.49 6.22 -13.19
C TYR A 62 -10.39 6.14 -14.71
N GLY A 63 -10.76 5.00 -15.26
CA GLY A 63 -10.76 4.76 -16.69
C GLY A 63 -11.43 3.43 -17.03
N ASP A 64 -12.11 3.35 -18.16
CA ASP A 64 -12.78 2.16 -18.65
C ASP A 64 -13.75 1.50 -17.64
N GLY A 65 -14.40 2.35 -16.80
CA GLY A 65 -15.29 1.89 -15.75
C GLY A 65 -14.59 1.27 -14.54
N ASN A 66 -13.28 1.42 -14.42
CA ASN A 66 -12.51 0.90 -13.30
C ASN A 66 -11.91 2.04 -12.48
N LEU A 67 -12.07 1.96 -11.16
CA LEU A 67 -11.41 2.85 -10.20
C LEU A 67 -10.18 2.15 -9.65
N THR A 68 -8.99 2.75 -9.86
CA THR A 68 -7.71 2.15 -9.47
C THR A 68 -7.00 3.01 -8.45
N PHE A 69 -6.65 2.40 -7.34
CA PHE A 69 -5.81 2.97 -6.29
C PHE A 69 -4.38 2.43 -6.45
N ILE A 70 -3.41 3.33 -6.50
CA ILE A 70 -1.98 2.98 -6.57
C ILE A 70 -1.40 3.25 -5.18
N PHE A 71 -0.92 2.17 -4.55
CA PHE A 71 -0.33 2.23 -3.22
C PHE A 71 1.19 2.23 -3.31
N ASP A 72 1.84 2.89 -2.36
CA ASP A 72 3.28 2.75 -2.14
C ASP A 72 3.61 1.32 -1.67
N TYR A 73 2.80 0.78 -0.76
CA TYR A 73 2.87 -0.60 -0.28
C TYR A 73 1.52 -1.03 0.32
N ILE A 74 1.32 -2.34 0.39
CA ILE A 74 0.28 -3.03 1.14
C ILE A 74 0.91 -4.18 1.90
N PHE A 75 0.20 -4.74 2.87
CA PHE A 75 0.74 -5.75 3.75
C PHE A 75 0.07 -7.11 3.55
N SER A 76 0.86 -8.19 3.73
CA SER A 76 0.32 -9.52 4.01
C SER A 76 1.04 -10.13 5.20
N TYR A 77 0.43 -11.11 5.84
CA TYR A 77 1.01 -11.79 6.98
C TYR A 77 1.12 -13.27 6.67
N GLU A 78 2.37 -13.78 6.62
CA GLU A 78 2.66 -15.19 6.42
C GLU A 78 3.36 -15.75 7.66
N ASN A 79 2.75 -16.74 8.31
CA ASN A 79 3.25 -17.33 9.56
C ASN A 79 3.53 -16.29 10.67
N GLY A 80 2.72 -15.23 10.74
CA GLY A 80 2.89 -14.15 11.71
C GLY A 80 4.00 -13.15 11.36
N VAL A 81 4.60 -13.26 10.19
CA VAL A 81 5.62 -12.32 9.70
C VAL A 81 4.98 -11.41 8.65
N GLU A 82 5.14 -10.10 8.86
CA GLU A 82 4.67 -9.10 7.92
C GLU A 82 5.50 -9.10 6.65
N GLN A 83 4.81 -9.06 5.53
CA GLN A 83 5.38 -8.91 4.20
C GLN A 83 4.85 -7.62 3.57
N ILE A 84 5.72 -6.90 2.87
CA ILE A 84 5.41 -5.62 2.23
C ILE A 84 5.42 -5.82 0.71
N HIS A 85 4.40 -5.30 0.03
CA HIS A 85 4.23 -5.45 -1.40
C HIS A 85 3.89 -4.11 -2.05
N LYS A 86 4.50 -3.79 -3.18
CA LYS A 86 3.97 -2.74 -4.05
C LYS A 86 2.71 -3.24 -4.73
N ALA A 87 1.67 -2.42 -4.77
CA ALA A 87 0.41 -2.86 -5.32
C ALA A 87 -0.44 -1.76 -5.93
N LYS A 88 -1.32 -2.21 -6.82
CA LYS A 88 -2.49 -1.46 -7.28
C LYS A 88 -3.73 -2.25 -6.92
N ILE A 89 -4.80 -1.56 -6.59
CA ILE A 89 -6.10 -2.18 -6.34
C ILE A 89 -7.09 -1.57 -7.32
N ALA A 90 -7.70 -2.42 -8.13
CA ALA A 90 -8.73 -2.03 -9.07
C ALA A 90 -10.10 -2.50 -8.57
N PHE A 91 -11.07 -1.58 -8.57
CA PHE A 91 -12.49 -1.85 -8.38
C PHE A 91 -13.15 -1.81 -9.77
N GLU A 92 -13.57 -2.96 -10.27
CA GLU A 92 -14.10 -3.10 -11.61
C GLU A 92 -15.58 -2.74 -11.68
N LYS A 93 -15.99 -2.19 -12.84
CA LYS A 93 -17.37 -1.74 -13.08
C LYS A 93 -17.86 -0.77 -11.99
N CYS A 94 -16.98 0.12 -11.60
CA CYS A 94 -17.25 1.20 -10.69
C CYS A 94 -17.91 2.34 -11.47
N ASP A 95 -19.01 2.87 -10.95
CA ASP A 95 -19.58 4.12 -11.42
C ASP A 95 -18.96 5.27 -10.60
N VAL A 96 -18.28 6.16 -11.29
CA VAL A 96 -17.59 7.28 -10.61
C VAL A 96 -18.58 8.25 -9.95
N ASP A 97 -19.81 8.34 -10.45
CA ASP A 97 -20.85 9.20 -9.87
C ASP A 97 -21.39 8.61 -8.54
N ASP A 98 -21.24 7.29 -8.35
CA ASP A 98 -21.56 6.60 -7.10
C ASP A 98 -20.39 6.62 -6.08
N LEU A 99 -19.22 7.13 -6.45
CA LEU A 99 -18.09 7.30 -5.54
C LEU A 99 -18.38 8.46 -4.57
N GLU A 100 -18.32 8.18 -3.29
CA GLU A 100 -18.48 9.21 -2.26
C GLU A 100 -17.14 9.47 -1.58
N ILE A 101 -16.62 10.68 -1.73
CA ILE A 101 -15.43 11.15 -1.03
C ILE A 101 -15.86 12.21 -0.03
N LEU A 102 -15.76 11.88 1.26
CA LEU A 102 -16.09 12.77 2.36
C LEU A 102 -14.80 13.28 2.99
N VAL A 103 -14.61 14.58 3.00
CA VAL A 103 -13.45 15.24 3.60
C VAL A 103 -13.89 16.12 4.76
N PHE A 104 -13.25 15.97 5.92
CA PHE A 104 -13.63 16.62 7.16
C PHE A 104 -12.64 17.70 7.53
N ASN A 105 -13.12 18.94 7.70
CA ASN A 105 -12.27 20.08 8.06
C ASN A 105 -11.90 20.12 9.55
N SER A 106 -12.75 19.50 10.40
CA SER A 106 -12.51 19.39 11.83
C SER A 106 -13.10 18.08 12.33
N THR A 107 -12.35 17.32 13.08
CA THR A 107 -12.77 16.04 13.65
C THR A 107 -12.63 15.99 15.16
N ILE A 108 -12.36 17.16 15.79
CA ILE A 108 -12.04 17.20 17.22
C ILE A 108 -13.26 17.63 18.01
N LEU A 109 -13.63 16.76 18.95
CA LEU A 109 -14.58 16.98 20.05
C LEU A 109 -16.04 17.06 19.63
N ASP A 110 -16.67 18.21 19.65
CA ASP A 110 -18.13 18.32 19.65
C ASP A 110 -18.72 18.76 18.31
N THR A 111 -17.91 19.31 17.43
CA THR A 111 -18.33 19.74 16.11
C THR A 111 -17.32 19.31 15.07
N PHE A 112 -17.79 18.55 14.10
CA PHE A 112 -17.02 18.35 12.89
C PHE A 112 -17.80 18.84 11.69
N THR A 113 -17.10 19.43 10.74
CA THR A 113 -17.65 19.84 9.46
C THR A 113 -16.97 19.09 8.36
N GLY A 114 -17.72 18.68 7.37
CA GLY A 114 -17.18 17.97 6.22
C GLY A 114 -17.98 18.30 4.97
N LYS A 115 -17.40 17.96 3.84
CA LYS A 115 -18.03 18.09 2.54
C LYS A 115 -17.88 16.80 1.75
N ARG A 116 -18.87 16.46 0.94
CA ARG A 116 -18.71 15.51 -0.16
C ARG A 116 -18.05 16.25 -1.31
N ILE A 117 -17.06 15.60 -1.92
CA ILE A 117 -16.42 16.08 -3.15
C ILE A 117 -16.43 14.97 -4.19
N GLU A 118 -16.43 15.37 -5.46
CA GLU A 118 -16.32 14.46 -6.59
C GLU A 118 -14.86 14.16 -6.90
N LEU A 119 -14.57 13.08 -7.62
CA LEU A 119 -13.21 12.66 -7.97
C LEU A 119 -12.40 13.76 -8.70
N PRO A 120 -12.96 14.53 -9.66
CA PRO A 120 -12.23 15.65 -10.26
C PRO A 120 -11.81 16.72 -9.25
N GLN A 121 -12.69 17.04 -8.29
CA GLN A 121 -12.39 18.00 -7.21
C GLN A 121 -11.32 17.44 -6.28
N TYR A 122 -11.38 16.13 -5.95
CA TYR A 122 -10.33 15.45 -5.18
C TYR A 122 -8.96 15.58 -5.86
N HIS A 123 -8.89 15.34 -7.18
CA HIS A 123 -7.66 15.48 -7.93
C HIS A 123 -7.14 16.93 -7.96
N GLN A 124 -8.04 17.91 -7.98
CA GLN A 124 -7.66 19.32 -7.96
C GLN A 124 -7.12 19.76 -6.59
N ASP A 125 -7.82 19.39 -5.52
CA ASP A 125 -7.54 19.87 -4.16
C ASP A 125 -6.42 19.06 -3.47
N TYR A 126 -6.23 17.78 -3.87
CA TYR A 126 -5.39 16.81 -3.17
C TYR A 126 -4.42 16.05 -4.08
N SER A 127 -4.01 16.65 -5.23
CA SER A 127 -3.08 16.01 -6.18
C SER A 127 -1.73 15.63 -5.57
N GLU A 128 -1.26 16.44 -4.63
CA GLU A 128 0.02 16.25 -3.93
C GLU A 128 -0.15 15.61 -2.53
N SER A 129 -1.36 15.14 -2.21
CA SER A 129 -1.66 14.55 -0.91
C SER A 129 -1.62 13.04 -1.00
N GLU A 130 -1.14 12.41 0.08
CA GLU A 130 -1.24 10.97 0.27
C GLU A 130 -2.46 10.64 1.13
N PHE A 131 -3.22 9.63 0.74
CA PHE A 131 -4.31 9.11 1.56
C PHE A 131 -3.85 7.85 2.30
N GLU A 132 -3.59 7.98 3.59
CA GLU A 132 -3.23 6.88 4.48
C GLU A 132 -4.50 6.19 4.98
N VAL A 133 -4.63 4.91 4.68
CA VAL A 133 -5.78 4.10 5.07
C VAL A 133 -5.60 3.60 6.50
N ILE A 134 -6.51 3.94 7.39
CA ILE A 134 -6.51 3.47 8.79
C ILE A 134 -7.50 2.31 8.98
N THR A 135 -8.63 2.38 8.27
CA THR A 135 -9.68 1.36 8.37
C THR A 135 -10.19 1.02 6.99
N GLU A 136 -10.38 -0.26 6.76
CA GLU A 136 -10.95 -0.79 5.52
C GLU A 136 -12.10 -1.75 5.85
N THR A 137 -13.20 -1.62 5.12
CA THR A 137 -14.35 -2.52 5.21
C THR A 137 -14.86 -2.86 3.83
N TYR A 138 -15.33 -4.11 3.68
CA TYR A 138 -15.79 -4.63 2.41
C TYR A 138 -17.10 -5.38 2.57
N ASN A 139 -18.06 -5.09 1.70
CA ASN A 139 -19.35 -5.75 1.71
C ASN A 139 -20.00 -5.67 0.31
N TRP A 140 -20.39 -6.81 -0.29
CA TRP A 140 -21.24 -6.94 -1.48
C TRP A 140 -21.06 -5.85 -2.55
N GLY A 141 -19.86 -5.72 -3.14
CA GLY A 141 -19.60 -4.70 -4.16
C GLY A 141 -19.44 -3.29 -3.58
N ARG A 142 -19.12 -3.19 -2.30
CA ARG A 142 -18.82 -1.94 -1.63
C ARG A 142 -17.53 -2.05 -0.85
N ALA A 143 -16.67 -1.07 -0.98
CA ALA A 143 -15.50 -0.87 -0.13
C ALA A 143 -15.60 0.49 0.54
N VAL A 144 -15.26 0.55 1.83
CA VAL A 144 -15.11 1.80 2.56
C VAL A 144 -13.69 1.89 3.08
N LEU A 145 -12.97 2.90 2.63
CA LEU A 145 -11.64 3.24 3.11
C LEU A 145 -11.74 4.51 3.94
N GLN A 146 -11.24 4.46 5.15
CA GLN A 146 -11.24 5.59 6.08
C GLN A 146 -9.83 5.86 6.55
N GLY A 147 -9.42 7.13 6.61
CA GLY A 147 -8.07 7.47 7.03
C GLY A 147 -7.77 8.95 6.95
N TRP A 148 -6.51 9.27 6.69
CA TRP A 148 -5.98 10.62 6.73
C TRP A 148 -5.46 11.05 5.37
N LEU A 149 -5.88 12.22 4.92
CA LEU A 149 -5.25 12.94 3.82
C LEU A 149 -4.11 13.80 4.37
N TRP A 150 -2.90 13.44 3.99
CA TRP A 150 -1.68 14.17 4.33
C TRP A 150 -1.40 15.20 3.24
N SER A 151 -1.57 16.46 3.56
CA SER A 151 -1.18 17.59 2.73
C SER A 151 -0.28 18.54 3.52
N GLU A 152 0.12 19.65 2.93
CA GLU A 152 0.84 20.71 3.65
C GLU A 152 -0.01 21.17 4.85
N GLY A 153 0.42 20.83 6.06
CA GLY A 153 -0.26 21.15 7.31
C GLY A 153 -0.72 19.93 8.09
N ASN A 154 -1.82 20.08 8.81
CA ASN A 154 -2.41 18.99 9.58
C ASN A 154 -3.17 18.03 8.67
N PRO A 155 -3.08 16.71 8.90
CA PRO A 155 -3.86 15.74 8.15
C PRO A 155 -5.36 15.96 8.39
N VAL A 156 -6.14 15.77 7.33
CA VAL A 156 -7.60 15.85 7.41
C VAL A 156 -8.20 14.45 7.28
N HIS A 157 -9.25 14.19 8.05
CA HIS A 157 -9.94 12.90 8.00
C HIS A 157 -10.70 12.78 6.67
N CYS A 158 -10.59 11.62 6.03
CA CYS A 158 -11.23 11.31 4.77
C CYS A 158 -11.89 9.92 4.82
N ILE A 159 -13.07 9.82 4.21
CA ILE A 159 -13.76 8.55 4.00
C ILE A 159 -14.06 8.44 2.51
N MET A 160 -13.67 7.32 1.91
CA MET A 160 -14.00 6.97 0.53
C MET A 160 -14.92 5.76 0.53
N ASN A 161 -16.12 5.95 0.02
CA ASN A 161 -17.12 4.91 -0.13
C ASN A 161 -17.23 4.57 -1.62
N ILE A 162 -16.79 3.36 -1.95
CA ILE A 162 -16.60 2.89 -3.32
C ILE A 162 -17.65 1.83 -3.62
N HIS A 163 -18.46 2.05 -4.64
CA HIS A 163 -19.43 1.09 -5.16
C HIS A 163 -18.94 0.50 -6.47
N PHE A 164 -18.95 -0.82 -6.59
CA PHE A 164 -18.51 -1.52 -7.77
C PHE A 164 -19.34 -2.78 -8.05
N LYS A 165 -19.49 -3.16 -9.32
CA LYS A 165 -20.32 -4.29 -9.77
C LYS A 165 -19.49 -5.47 -10.28
N GLY A 166 -18.20 -5.26 -10.48
CA GLY A 166 -17.22 -6.26 -10.87
C GLY A 166 -16.44 -6.80 -9.69
N ASP A 167 -15.21 -7.17 -9.96
CA ASP A 167 -14.30 -7.71 -8.96
C ASP A 167 -13.44 -6.61 -8.30
N MET A 168 -12.93 -6.89 -7.11
CA MET A 168 -11.84 -6.17 -6.50
C MET A 168 -10.55 -6.95 -6.74
N VAL A 169 -9.64 -6.38 -7.51
CA VAL A 169 -8.43 -7.04 -7.97
C VAL A 169 -7.19 -6.37 -7.38
N TYR A 170 -6.37 -7.17 -6.70
CA TYR A 170 -5.03 -6.75 -6.28
C TYR A 170 -4.03 -7.12 -7.37
N VAL A 171 -3.29 -6.12 -7.86
CA VAL A 171 -2.15 -6.30 -8.77
C VAL A 171 -0.90 -6.07 -7.95
N VAL A 172 -0.21 -7.15 -7.59
CA VAL A 172 0.91 -7.15 -6.63
C VAL A 172 2.21 -7.42 -7.36
N GLU A 173 3.24 -6.60 -7.09
CA GLU A 173 4.61 -6.70 -7.63
C GLU A 173 5.56 -7.36 -6.63
#